data_01289fc18ec00488363c5e1a2c66a00c
#
_entry.id   01289fc18ec00488363c5e1a2c66a00c
#
_cell.length_a   1.000
_cell.length_b   1.000
_cell.length_c   1.000
_cell.angle_alpha   90.00
_cell.angle_beta   90.00
_cell.angle_gamma   90.00
#
_symmetry.space_group_name_H-M   'P 1'
#
loop_
_entity.id
_entity.type
_entity.pdbx_description
1 polymer ?
#
loop_
_entity_poly.entity_id
_entity_poly.type
_entity_poly.pdbx_seq_one_letter_code
_entity_poly.pdbx_strand_id
1 'polypeptide(L)'
;AHGLIAKGFGDFTASRQGRLTLNPIAHIDMVGTVILPALLVYLGGLVFGWAKPVPVNPYNFQNRDRAMFFVALAGPLANLMMSIIWSVLFMLFFTFSIQSFITERFTELFALMCWYGVFINLLLMFFNLLPIPPLDGGRVLRSVVSDKNGLLIDQLEPYGIFLVVGLLFFGILDPLFSLVQTMTRFML
;
A
#
# COMPACT_ATOMS: atom_id res chain seq x y z
N ALA A 1 3.00 -9.04 1.56
CA ALA A 1 2.86 -8.94 3.02
C ALA A 1 1.60 -9.70 3.49
N HIS A 2 0.36 -9.29 3.11
CA HIS A 2 -0.90 -9.90 3.58
C HIS A 2 -0.92 -11.43 3.49
N GLY A 3 -0.59 -12.01 2.32
CA GLY A 3 -0.61 -13.45 2.14
C GLY A 3 0.42 -14.22 2.98
N LEU A 4 1.55 -13.61 3.34
CA LEU A 4 2.54 -14.21 4.25
C LEU A 4 2.00 -14.29 5.67
N ILE A 5 1.37 -13.22 6.15
CA ILE A 5 0.73 -13.19 7.47
C ILE A 5 -0.46 -14.15 7.49
N ALA A 6 -1.31 -14.14 6.44
CA ALA A 6 -2.43 -15.09 6.31
C ALA A 6 -1.96 -16.55 6.40
N LYS A 7 -0.85 -16.89 5.72
CA LYS A 7 -0.24 -18.22 5.80
C LYS A 7 0.18 -18.57 7.23
N GLY A 8 0.75 -17.61 7.98
CA GLY A 8 1.13 -17.79 9.38
C GLY A 8 -0.07 -18.07 10.30
N PHE A 9 -1.27 -17.59 9.94
CA PHE A 9 -2.52 -17.87 10.64
C PHE A 9 -3.30 -19.07 10.08
N GLY A 10 -2.72 -19.85 9.15
CA GLY A 10 -3.28 -21.09 8.64
C GLY A 10 -4.01 -20.99 7.29
N ASP A 11 -4.05 -19.80 6.67
CA ASP A 11 -4.61 -19.67 5.33
C ASP A 11 -3.55 -19.84 4.24
N PHE A 12 -3.54 -21.00 3.60
CA PHE A 12 -2.64 -21.35 2.52
C PHE A 12 -3.17 -20.97 1.12
N THR A 13 -4.29 -20.26 1.02
CA THR A 13 -4.94 -19.93 -0.26
C THR A 13 -3.99 -19.21 -1.22
N ALA A 14 -3.34 -18.15 -0.78
CA ALA A 14 -2.38 -17.40 -1.58
C ALA A 14 -1.15 -18.25 -1.98
N SER A 15 -0.68 -19.11 -1.06
CA SER A 15 0.44 -20.02 -1.31
C SER A 15 0.10 -21.04 -2.41
N ARG A 16 -1.07 -21.68 -2.31
CA ARG A 16 -1.55 -22.69 -3.30
C ARG A 16 -1.75 -22.08 -4.69
N GLN A 17 -2.07 -20.79 -4.77
CA GLN A 17 -2.22 -20.07 -6.03
C GLN A 17 -0.91 -19.46 -6.55
N GLY A 18 0.24 -19.77 -5.94
CA GLY A 18 1.54 -19.24 -6.36
C GLY A 18 1.70 -17.72 -6.20
N ARG A 19 0.88 -17.10 -5.29
CA ARG A 19 0.86 -15.65 -5.08
C ARG A 19 1.88 -15.15 -4.06
N LEU A 20 2.55 -16.06 -3.32
CA LEU A 20 3.62 -15.73 -2.38
C LEU A 20 4.98 -15.76 -3.08
N THR A 21 5.17 -14.87 -4.04
CA THR A 21 6.41 -14.73 -4.81
C THR A 21 6.79 -13.26 -4.93
N LEU A 22 8.09 -12.97 -5.05
CA LEU A 22 8.61 -11.64 -5.38
C LEU A 22 8.64 -11.39 -6.91
N ASN A 23 8.25 -12.37 -7.71
CA ASN A 23 8.17 -12.18 -9.18
C ASN A 23 6.99 -11.24 -9.50
N PRO A 24 7.26 -10.02 -10.03
CA PRO A 24 6.21 -9.05 -10.33
C PRO A 24 5.22 -9.55 -11.38
N ILE A 25 5.65 -10.41 -12.32
CA ILE A 25 4.81 -10.94 -13.38
C ILE A 25 3.61 -11.71 -12.82
N ALA A 26 3.79 -12.41 -11.69
CA ALA A 26 2.71 -13.14 -11.03
C ALA A 26 1.58 -12.22 -10.52
N HIS A 27 1.84 -10.92 -10.35
CA HIS A 27 0.92 -9.93 -9.79
C HIS A 27 0.31 -9.01 -10.85
N ILE A 28 0.72 -9.13 -12.12
CA ILE A 28 0.17 -8.32 -13.20
C ILE A 28 -1.28 -8.73 -13.46
N ASP A 29 -2.17 -7.74 -13.44
CA ASP A 29 -3.51 -7.81 -13.97
C ASP A 29 -3.51 -7.16 -15.36
N MET A 30 -3.94 -7.88 -16.38
CA MET A 30 -3.85 -7.37 -17.76
C MET A 30 -4.66 -6.09 -17.95
N VAL A 31 -5.83 -6.00 -17.32
CA VAL A 31 -6.69 -4.82 -17.40
C VAL A 31 -6.20 -3.72 -16.48
N GLY A 32 -6.03 -4.02 -15.19
CA GLY A 32 -5.71 -3.01 -14.17
C GLY A 32 -4.27 -2.51 -14.22
N THR A 33 -3.31 -3.35 -14.63
CA THR A 33 -1.88 -2.99 -14.60
C THR A 33 -1.38 -2.49 -15.97
N VAL A 34 -2.01 -2.91 -17.07
CA VAL A 34 -1.51 -2.62 -18.43
C VAL A 34 -2.51 -1.77 -19.22
N ILE A 35 -3.70 -2.30 -19.49
CA ILE A 35 -4.65 -1.65 -20.42
C ILE A 35 -5.15 -0.32 -19.86
N LEU A 36 -5.62 -0.31 -18.63
CA LEU A 36 -6.20 0.90 -18.03
C LEU A 36 -5.17 2.03 -17.87
N PRO A 37 -3.97 1.81 -17.28
CA PRO A 37 -2.95 2.86 -17.23
C PRO A 37 -2.56 3.38 -18.62
N ALA A 38 -2.38 2.50 -19.61
CA ALA A 38 -2.04 2.91 -20.98
C ALA A 38 -3.14 3.77 -21.61
N LEU A 39 -4.41 3.40 -21.42
CA LEU A 39 -5.55 4.18 -21.88
C LEU A 39 -5.63 5.56 -21.21
N LEU A 40 -5.41 5.61 -19.88
CA LEU A 40 -5.44 6.87 -19.13
C LEU A 40 -4.30 7.82 -19.53
N VAL A 41 -3.09 7.28 -19.79
CA VAL A 41 -1.97 8.06 -20.37
C VAL A 41 -2.36 8.62 -21.71
N TYR A 42 -2.95 7.80 -22.61
CA TYR A 42 -3.38 8.23 -23.94
C TYR A 42 -4.43 9.34 -23.89
N LEU A 43 -5.36 9.27 -22.93
CA LEU A 43 -6.39 10.28 -22.71
C LEU A 43 -5.90 11.54 -21.97
N GLY A 44 -4.63 11.57 -21.53
CA GLY A 44 -4.07 12.72 -20.79
C GLY A 44 -4.66 12.90 -19.39
N GLY A 45 -5.30 11.84 -18.83
CA GLY A 45 -5.93 11.86 -17.52
C GLY A 45 -5.00 11.42 -16.39
N LEU A 46 -5.54 11.39 -15.17
CA LEU A 46 -4.86 10.88 -14.00
C LEU A 46 -4.64 9.36 -14.16
N VAL A 47 -3.38 8.93 -14.09
CA VAL A 47 -3.02 7.53 -14.28
C VAL A 47 -3.21 6.77 -12.98
N PHE A 48 -4.06 5.76 -12.99
CA PHE A 48 -4.22 4.81 -11.90
C PHE A 48 -4.40 3.39 -12.45
N GLY A 49 -4.24 2.40 -11.57
CA GLY A 49 -4.40 1.01 -11.92
C GLY A 49 -4.38 0.14 -10.68
N TRP A 50 -4.54 -1.16 -10.87
CA TRP A 50 -4.48 -2.15 -9.79
C TRP A 50 -3.67 -3.37 -10.21
N ALA A 51 -3.11 -4.03 -9.21
CA ALA A 51 -2.49 -5.34 -9.35
C ALA A 51 -3.51 -6.44 -9.04
N LYS A 52 -3.26 -7.63 -9.54
CA LYS A 52 -4.08 -8.81 -9.24
C LYS A 52 -4.08 -9.08 -7.73
N PRO A 53 -5.25 -9.11 -7.06
CA PRO A 53 -5.33 -9.22 -5.61
C PRO A 53 -4.75 -10.54 -5.10
N VAL A 54 -4.16 -10.50 -3.90
CA VAL A 54 -3.72 -11.70 -3.18
C VAL A 54 -4.92 -12.26 -2.41
N PRO A 55 -5.38 -13.48 -2.72
CA PRO A 55 -6.57 -14.04 -2.07
C PRO A 55 -6.29 -14.39 -0.62
N VAL A 56 -7.19 -13.99 0.26
CA VAL A 56 -7.22 -14.36 1.67
C VAL A 56 -8.59 -14.94 1.97
N ASN A 57 -8.62 -16.13 2.56
CA ASN A 57 -9.88 -16.80 2.95
C ASN A 57 -10.05 -16.75 4.48
N PRO A 58 -10.93 -15.87 5.01
CA PRO A 58 -11.14 -15.72 6.44
C PRO A 58 -11.64 -16.98 7.15
N TYR A 59 -12.27 -17.91 6.42
CA TYR A 59 -12.79 -19.16 6.98
C TYR A 59 -11.69 -20.17 7.34
N ASN A 60 -10.46 -19.96 6.84
CA ASN A 60 -9.31 -20.82 7.18
C ASN A 60 -8.65 -20.43 8.51
N PHE A 61 -9.07 -19.33 9.13
CA PHE A 61 -8.46 -18.84 10.37
C PHE A 61 -9.14 -19.45 11.60
N GLN A 62 -8.34 -19.86 12.59
CA GLN A 62 -8.85 -20.32 13.88
C GLN A 62 -9.51 -19.18 14.67
N ASN A 63 -8.89 -18.01 14.68
CA ASN A 63 -9.45 -16.77 15.23
C ASN A 63 -9.49 -15.74 14.11
N ARG A 64 -10.68 -15.59 13.53
CA ARG A 64 -10.91 -14.77 12.34
C ARG A 64 -10.54 -13.29 12.56
N ASP A 65 -11.04 -12.70 13.64
CA ASP A 65 -10.87 -11.26 13.86
C ASP A 65 -9.41 -10.91 14.12
N ARG A 66 -8.76 -11.70 15.00
CA ARG A 66 -7.33 -11.53 15.27
C ARG A 66 -6.47 -11.71 14.02
N ALA A 67 -6.75 -12.74 13.22
CA ALA A 67 -5.99 -12.99 12.00
C ALA A 67 -6.22 -11.87 10.97
N MET A 68 -7.47 -11.45 10.75
CA MET A 68 -7.81 -10.36 9.84
C MET A 68 -7.17 -9.02 10.26
N PHE A 69 -7.11 -8.73 11.56
CA PHE A 69 -6.40 -7.57 12.09
C PHE A 69 -4.93 -7.55 11.63
N PHE A 70 -4.17 -8.62 11.90
CA PHE A 70 -2.76 -8.68 11.52
C PHE A 70 -2.54 -8.78 10.01
N VAL A 71 -3.41 -9.48 9.29
CA VAL A 71 -3.37 -9.54 7.83
C VAL A 71 -3.56 -8.14 7.24
N ALA A 72 -4.55 -7.38 7.71
CA ALA A 72 -4.80 -6.03 7.23
C ALA A 72 -3.62 -5.08 7.54
N LEU A 73 -3.09 -5.12 8.77
CA LEU A 73 -1.93 -4.29 9.14
C LEU A 73 -0.65 -4.63 8.37
N ALA A 74 -0.53 -5.84 7.83
CA ALA A 74 0.67 -6.28 7.13
C ALA A 74 1.01 -5.42 5.90
N GLY A 75 0.01 -4.86 5.21
CA GLY A 75 0.20 -3.94 4.08
C GLY A 75 0.85 -2.63 4.52
N PRO A 76 0.18 -1.86 5.38
CA PRO A 76 0.72 -0.61 5.92
C PRO A 76 2.10 -0.77 6.57
N LEU A 77 2.34 -1.83 7.35
CA LEU A 77 3.64 -2.10 7.96
C LEU A 77 4.73 -2.43 6.94
N ALA A 78 4.39 -3.13 5.85
CA ALA A 78 5.33 -3.38 4.77
C ALA A 78 5.72 -2.08 4.06
N ASN A 79 4.77 -1.18 3.84
CA ASN A 79 5.04 0.13 3.25
C ASN A 79 5.91 0.99 4.19
N LEU A 80 5.65 0.97 5.51
CA LEU A 80 6.52 1.63 6.49
C LEU A 80 7.96 1.10 6.41
N MET A 81 8.11 -0.22 6.38
CA MET A 81 9.43 -0.84 6.28
C MET A 81 10.13 -0.45 4.98
N MET A 82 9.43 -0.40 3.86
CA MET A 82 9.99 0.04 2.57
C MET A 82 10.40 1.51 2.60
N SER A 83 9.63 2.40 3.24
CA SER A 83 10.02 3.81 3.39
C SER A 83 11.30 3.97 4.21
N ILE A 84 11.47 3.18 5.28
CA ILE A 84 12.69 3.15 6.08
C ILE A 84 13.87 2.63 5.25
N ILE A 85 13.69 1.58 4.45
CA ILE A 85 14.74 1.06 3.58
C ILE A 85 15.22 2.14 2.58
N TRP A 86 14.29 2.85 1.92
CA TRP A 86 14.64 3.92 1.01
C TRP A 86 15.40 5.06 1.71
N SER A 87 14.97 5.42 2.93
CA SER A 87 15.66 6.43 3.75
C SER A 87 17.08 6.00 4.13
N VAL A 88 17.25 4.73 4.54
CA VAL A 88 18.57 4.19 4.85
C VAL A 88 19.47 4.15 3.62
N LEU A 89 18.96 3.77 2.46
CA LEU A 89 19.71 3.77 1.20
C LEU A 89 20.18 5.17 0.83
N PHE A 90 19.30 6.20 0.98
CA PHE A 90 19.67 7.60 0.79
C PHE A 90 20.80 8.02 1.75
N MET A 91 20.61 7.75 3.04
CA MET A 91 21.59 8.11 4.06
C MET A 91 22.96 7.45 3.79
N LEU A 92 22.98 6.14 3.49
CA LEU A 92 24.22 5.42 3.18
C LEU A 92 24.91 6.00 1.93
N PHE A 93 24.16 6.30 0.87
CA PHE A 93 24.70 6.87 -0.37
C PHE A 93 25.40 8.20 -0.13
N PHE A 94 24.81 9.10 0.66
CA PHE A 94 25.40 10.40 0.94
C PHE A 94 26.46 10.36 2.05
N THR A 95 26.30 9.52 3.08
CA THR A 95 27.30 9.42 4.17
C THR A 95 28.62 8.83 3.69
N PHE A 96 28.58 7.83 2.84
CA PHE A 96 29.81 7.21 2.31
C PHE A 96 30.38 7.96 1.09
N SER A 97 29.85 9.14 0.76
CA SER A 97 30.31 9.97 -0.36
C SER A 97 30.38 9.23 -1.70
N ILE A 98 29.48 8.26 -1.87
CA ILE A 98 29.40 7.44 -3.11
C ILE A 98 29.18 8.37 -4.32
N GLN A 99 28.47 9.48 -4.12
CA GLN A 99 28.24 10.51 -5.15
C GLN A 99 29.54 11.08 -5.74
N SER A 100 30.65 11.10 -5.01
CA SER A 100 31.93 11.63 -5.51
C SER A 100 32.56 10.77 -6.61
N PHE A 101 32.13 9.52 -6.74
CA PHE A 101 32.59 8.58 -7.75
C PHE A 101 31.65 8.44 -8.95
N ILE A 102 30.54 9.19 -8.94
CA ILE A 102 29.44 9.02 -9.90
C ILE A 102 29.09 10.39 -10.49
N THR A 103 28.49 10.42 -11.69
CA THR A 103 28.07 11.67 -12.34
C THR A 103 26.98 12.37 -11.54
N GLU A 104 26.98 13.72 -11.55
CA GLU A 104 25.95 14.55 -10.87
C GLU A 104 24.54 14.12 -11.26
N ARG A 105 24.30 13.85 -12.54
CA ARG A 105 23.00 13.40 -13.04
C ARG A 105 22.53 12.10 -12.39
N PHE A 106 23.42 11.13 -12.16
CA PHE A 106 23.05 9.89 -11.48
C PHE A 106 22.74 10.15 -10.01
N THR A 107 23.49 11.02 -9.36
CA THR A 107 23.26 11.45 -7.97
C THR A 107 21.87 12.06 -7.80
N GLU A 108 21.48 12.96 -8.70
CA GLU A 108 20.14 13.57 -8.70
C GLU A 108 19.03 12.53 -8.92
N LEU A 109 19.20 11.66 -9.91
CA LEU A 109 18.21 10.60 -10.18
C LEU A 109 18.05 9.64 -9.01
N PHE A 110 19.16 9.26 -8.35
CA PHE A 110 19.12 8.40 -7.19
C PHE A 110 18.45 9.08 -6.00
N ALA A 111 18.75 10.36 -5.74
CA ALA A 111 18.09 11.14 -4.71
C ALA A 111 16.57 11.24 -4.95
N LEU A 112 16.16 11.52 -6.19
CA LEU A 112 14.76 11.54 -6.60
C LEU A 112 14.09 10.18 -6.40
N MET A 113 14.76 9.09 -6.77
CA MET A 113 14.24 7.74 -6.59
C MET A 113 14.04 7.41 -5.11
N CYS A 114 14.97 7.78 -4.24
CA CYS A 114 14.82 7.62 -2.79
C CYS A 114 13.67 8.47 -2.26
N TRP A 115 13.58 9.73 -2.69
CA TRP A 115 12.51 10.64 -2.28
C TRP A 115 11.11 10.06 -2.63
N TYR A 116 10.91 9.65 -3.88
CA TYR A 116 9.66 9.02 -4.29
C TYR A 116 9.45 7.67 -3.61
N GLY A 117 10.52 6.91 -3.37
CA GLY A 117 10.47 5.66 -2.62
C GLY A 117 9.91 5.85 -1.21
N VAL A 118 10.41 6.85 -0.46
CA VAL A 118 9.86 7.20 0.86
C VAL A 118 8.45 7.75 0.73
N PHE A 119 8.23 8.74 -0.14
CA PHE A 119 6.95 9.42 -0.29
C PHE A 119 5.79 8.48 -0.64
N ILE A 120 5.96 7.65 -1.67
CA ILE A 120 4.90 6.73 -2.13
C ILE A 120 4.60 5.68 -1.06
N ASN A 121 5.62 5.13 -0.40
CA ASN A 121 5.39 4.13 0.63
C ASN A 121 4.70 4.73 1.86
N LEU A 122 5.08 5.93 2.31
CA LEU A 122 4.35 6.63 3.38
C LEU A 122 2.91 6.95 2.96
N LEU A 123 2.71 7.43 1.74
CA LEU A 123 1.38 7.73 1.21
C LEU A 123 0.50 6.48 1.22
N LEU A 124 1.00 5.36 0.69
CA LEU A 124 0.28 4.09 0.68
C LEU A 124 0.00 3.57 2.10
N MET A 125 0.94 3.73 3.03
CA MET A 125 0.77 3.36 4.42
C MET A 125 -0.40 4.13 5.05
N PHE A 126 -0.36 5.46 5.00
CA PHE A 126 -1.39 6.29 5.61
C PHE A 126 -2.75 6.15 4.92
N PHE A 127 -2.74 6.09 3.59
CA PHE A 127 -3.95 5.90 2.81
C PHE A 127 -4.64 4.58 3.15
N ASN A 128 -3.88 3.48 3.19
CA ASN A 128 -4.43 2.18 3.56
C ASN A 128 -4.84 2.08 5.03
N LEU A 129 -4.33 2.94 5.93
CA LEU A 129 -4.75 3.00 7.32
C LEU A 129 -6.06 3.79 7.54
N LEU A 130 -6.58 4.48 6.51
CA LEU A 130 -7.89 5.13 6.64
C LEU A 130 -8.97 4.10 7.01
N PRO A 131 -9.82 4.40 8.01
CA PRO A 131 -10.83 3.47 8.52
C PRO A 131 -12.04 3.35 7.57
N ILE A 132 -11.78 3.14 6.29
CA ILE A 132 -12.77 3.15 5.20
C ILE A 132 -12.62 1.84 4.42
N PRO A 133 -13.64 0.97 4.37
CA PRO A 133 -13.63 -0.16 3.43
C PRO A 133 -13.58 0.35 1.97
N PRO A 134 -12.91 -0.32 1.04
CA PRO A 134 -12.23 -1.61 1.14
C PRO A 134 -10.76 -1.53 1.59
N LEU A 135 -10.29 -0.37 2.09
CA LEU A 135 -8.91 -0.18 2.54
C LEU A 135 -8.59 -1.06 3.76
N ASP A 136 -7.29 -1.29 4.00
CA ASP A 136 -6.83 -2.14 5.10
C ASP A 136 -7.28 -1.60 6.47
N GLY A 137 -7.30 -0.28 6.67
CA GLY A 137 -7.81 0.37 7.88
C GLY A 137 -9.30 0.09 8.15
N GLY A 138 -10.11 -0.03 7.11
CA GLY A 138 -11.51 -0.47 7.22
C GLY A 138 -11.60 -1.91 7.74
N ARG A 139 -10.73 -2.81 7.27
CA ARG A 139 -10.65 -4.21 7.73
C ARG A 139 -10.11 -4.30 9.16
N VAL A 140 -9.12 -3.47 9.52
CA VAL A 140 -8.65 -3.33 10.91
C VAL A 140 -9.81 -2.90 11.81
N LEU A 141 -10.54 -1.84 11.43
CA LEU A 141 -11.70 -1.38 12.17
C LEU A 141 -12.75 -2.48 12.31
N ARG A 142 -13.07 -3.20 11.23
CA ARG A 142 -14.02 -4.32 11.23
C ARG A 142 -13.63 -5.42 12.23
N SER A 143 -12.35 -5.69 12.39
CA SER A 143 -11.84 -6.75 13.26
C SER A 143 -11.85 -6.41 14.75
N VAL A 144 -12.00 -5.13 15.13
CA VAL A 144 -12.00 -4.68 16.53
C VAL A 144 -13.37 -4.22 17.03
N VAL A 145 -14.34 -4.01 16.13
CA VAL A 145 -15.70 -3.65 16.52
C VAL A 145 -16.57 -4.88 16.73
N SER A 146 -17.65 -4.73 17.52
CA SER A 146 -18.63 -5.79 17.71
C SER A 146 -19.31 -6.18 16.39
N ASP A 147 -19.81 -7.41 16.29
CA ASP A 147 -20.47 -7.92 15.07
C ASP A 147 -21.60 -7.02 14.58
N LYS A 148 -22.40 -6.46 15.50
CA LYS A 148 -23.48 -5.53 15.13
C LYS A 148 -22.98 -4.30 14.38
N ASN A 149 -21.90 -3.67 14.85
CA ASN A 149 -21.30 -2.51 14.20
C ASN A 149 -20.49 -2.91 12.96
N GLY A 150 -19.91 -4.10 12.98
CA GLY A 150 -19.18 -4.68 11.85
C GLY A 150 -20.05 -4.87 10.61
N LEU A 151 -21.32 -5.26 10.78
CA LEU A 151 -22.28 -5.36 9.67
C LEU A 151 -22.50 -4.01 8.95
N LEU A 152 -22.46 -2.90 9.67
CA LEU A 152 -22.54 -1.57 9.05
C LEU A 152 -21.31 -1.26 8.19
N ILE A 153 -20.12 -1.67 8.66
CA ILE A 153 -18.87 -1.52 7.89
C ILE A 153 -18.91 -2.38 6.63
N ASP A 154 -19.38 -3.64 6.76
CA ASP A 154 -19.51 -4.57 5.64
C ASP A 154 -20.49 -4.03 4.57
N GLN A 155 -21.57 -3.34 4.98
CA GLN A 155 -22.53 -2.69 4.07
C GLN A 155 -21.93 -1.47 3.34
N LEU A 156 -20.93 -0.81 3.92
CA LEU A 156 -20.25 0.33 3.30
C LEU A 156 -19.19 -0.10 2.28
N GLU A 157 -18.71 -1.35 2.33
CA GLU A 157 -17.62 -1.83 1.47
C GLU A 157 -17.87 -1.59 -0.03
N PRO A 158 -19.07 -1.84 -0.61
CA PRO A 158 -19.35 -1.59 -2.02
C PRO A 158 -19.27 -0.10 -2.42
N TYR A 159 -19.47 0.79 -1.46
CA TYR A 159 -19.47 2.25 -1.68
C TYR A 159 -18.13 2.90 -1.32
N GLY A 160 -17.20 2.16 -0.72
CA GLY A 160 -15.96 2.69 -0.17
C GLY A 160 -15.09 3.41 -1.19
N ILE A 161 -15.01 2.89 -2.43
CA ILE A 161 -14.24 3.55 -3.49
C ILE A 161 -14.82 4.94 -3.83
N PHE A 162 -16.15 5.08 -3.88
CA PHE A 162 -16.81 6.37 -4.14
C PHE A 162 -16.58 7.34 -2.98
N LEU A 163 -16.57 6.83 -1.74
CA LEU A 163 -16.29 7.63 -0.56
C LEU A 163 -14.86 8.16 -0.60
N VAL A 164 -13.88 7.31 -0.92
CA VAL A 164 -12.47 7.71 -1.05
C VAL A 164 -12.29 8.75 -2.15
N VAL A 165 -12.90 8.54 -3.34
CA VAL A 165 -12.85 9.50 -4.44
C VAL A 165 -13.50 10.83 -4.05
N GLY A 166 -14.63 10.79 -3.33
CA GLY A 166 -15.27 11.99 -2.78
C GLY A 166 -14.36 12.75 -1.82
N LEU A 167 -13.71 12.06 -0.87
CA LEU A 167 -12.77 12.68 0.08
C LEU A 167 -11.58 13.34 -0.63
N LEU A 168 -11.08 12.73 -1.71
CA LEU A 168 -10.04 13.31 -2.55
C LEU A 168 -10.55 14.54 -3.29
N PHE A 169 -11.73 14.45 -3.90
CA PHE A 169 -12.32 15.55 -4.68
C PHE A 169 -12.60 16.80 -3.85
N PHE A 170 -13.06 16.61 -2.61
CA PHE A 170 -13.33 17.73 -1.68
C PHE A 170 -12.09 18.21 -0.92
N GLY A 171 -10.89 17.70 -1.21
CA GLY A 171 -9.64 18.11 -0.54
C GLY A 171 -9.55 17.72 0.94
N ILE A 172 -10.43 16.83 1.43
CA ILE A 172 -10.44 16.39 2.83
C ILE A 172 -9.15 15.63 3.19
N LEU A 173 -8.50 15.03 2.21
CA LEU A 173 -7.23 14.31 2.37
C LEU A 173 -5.98 15.19 2.19
N ASP A 174 -6.10 16.48 1.91
CA ASP A 174 -4.96 17.39 1.77
C ASP A 174 -4.05 17.44 3.01
N PRO A 175 -4.58 17.43 4.26
CA PRO A 175 -3.74 17.35 5.44
C PRO A 175 -2.89 16.06 5.50
N LEU A 176 -3.42 14.93 4.98
CA LEU A 176 -2.67 13.68 4.89
C LEU A 176 -1.51 13.80 3.90
N PHE A 177 -1.73 14.39 2.73
CA PHE A 177 -0.66 14.65 1.76
C PHE A 177 0.43 15.58 2.34
N SER A 178 0.02 16.63 3.03
CA SER A 178 0.92 17.57 3.72
C SER A 178 1.76 16.86 4.80
N LEU A 179 1.12 16.00 5.61
CA LEU A 179 1.80 15.17 6.62
C LEU A 179 2.84 14.25 5.96
N VAL A 180 2.47 13.54 4.90
CA VAL A 180 3.37 12.63 4.17
C VAL A 180 4.57 13.38 3.61
N GLN A 181 4.36 14.56 3.00
CA GLN A 181 5.47 15.38 2.51
C GLN A 181 6.42 15.80 3.63
N THR A 182 5.86 16.23 4.76
CA THR A 182 6.66 16.65 5.93
C THR A 182 7.47 15.48 6.47
N MET A 183 6.86 14.30 6.62
CA MET A 183 7.55 13.09 7.07
C MET A 183 8.64 12.66 6.08
N THR A 184 8.37 12.74 4.77
CA THR A 184 9.37 12.42 3.74
C THR A 184 10.60 13.30 3.86
N ARG A 185 10.41 14.60 4.06
CA ARG A 185 11.53 15.56 4.27
C ARG A 185 12.29 15.31 5.56
N PHE A 186 11.61 14.81 6.59
CA PHE A 186 12.26 14.48 7.87
C PHE A 186 13.08 13.18 7.79
N MET A 187 12.69 12.26 6.94
CA MET A 187 13.34 10.95 6.79
C MET A 187 14.55 10.99 5.84
N LEU A 188 14.69 12.01 5.02
CA LEU A 188 15.78 12.23 4.06
C LEU A 188 16.63 13.46 4.42
#